data_2ed9cb0654d28a23e1a0d5e0ff5fd929
#
_entry.id   2ed9cb0654d28a23e1a0d5e0ff5fd929
#
_cell.length_a   1.000
_cell.length_b   1.000
_cell.length_c   1.000
_cell.angle_alpha   90.00
_cell.angle_beta   90.00
_cell.angle_gamma   90.00
#
_symmetry.space_group_name_H-M   'P 1'
#
loop_
_entity.id
_entity.type
_entity.pdbx_description
1 polymer ?
#
loop_
_entity_poly.entity_id
_entity_poly.type
_entity_poly.pdbx_seq_one_letter_code
_entity_poly.pdbx_strand_id
1 'polypeptide(L)'
;FETQGHTRVASSSLVPANDPTLLFTNAGMNQFKDCFLGLEKRDYVRATTSQKCVRAGGKHNDLDNVGYTARHHTFFEMLGNFSFGDYFKKEAIAFAWDFLVNELKLDESRLWFSVFKGDDQVGPDDEARALWESVGAKPERILGYGRKDNFWQMGDTGPCGPCSEIHYYM
;
A
#
# COMPACT_ATOMS: atom_id res chain seq x y z
N PHE A 1 2.31 -9.89 11.18
CA PHE A 1 2.30 -10.49 9.83
C PHE A 1 3.01 -11.85 9.80
N GLU A 2 4.13 -12.07 10.53
CA GLU A 2 4.79 -13.39 10.58
C GLU A 2 3.82 -14.47 11.09
N THR A 3 2.99 -14.15 12.07
CA THR A 3 1.92 -15.06 12.58
C THR A 3 0.85 -15.36 11.54
N GLN A 4 0.75 -14.58 10.48
CA GLN A 4 -0.15 -14.76 9.34
C GLN A 4 0.57 -15.40 8.14
N GLY A 5 1.74 -16.01 8.36
CA GLY A 5 2.49 -16.74 7.34
C GLY A 5 3.33 -15.87 6.41
N HIS A 6 3.58 -14.60 6.74
CA HIS A 6 4.45 -13.74 5.95
C HIS A 6 5.92 -13.96 6.33
N THR A 7 6.77 -14.09 5.32
CA THR A 7 8.21 -14.07 5.49
C THR A 7 8.68 -12.65 5.76
N ARG A 8 9.41 -12.44 6.85
CA ARG A 8 10.05 -11.16 7.13
C ARG A 8 11.25 -10.96 6.22
N VAL A 9 11.16 -9.94 5.36
CA VAL A 9 12.20 -9.59 4.40
C VAL A 9 12.90 -8.31 4.83
N ALA A 10 14.23 -8.31 4.80
CA ALA A 10 15.01 -7.11 5.13
C ALA A 10 14.75 -5.98 4.14
N SER A 11 14.91 -4.73 4.59
CA SER A 11 14.92 -3.56 3.71
C SER A 11 16.00 -3.71 2.64
N SER A 12 15.65 -3.48 1.38
CA SER A 12 16.63 -3.39 0.32
C SER A 12 17.46 -2.09 0.41
N SER A 13 18.51 -2.00 -0.39
CA SER A 13 19.33 -0.78 -0.50
C SER A 13 18.47 0.43 -0.92
N LEU A 14 18.80 1.61 -0.39
CA LEU A 14 18.22 2.88 -0.86
C LEU A 14 18.63 3.23 -2.30
N VAL A 15 19.80 2.74 -2.74
CA VAL A 15 20.24 2.86 -4.12
C VAL A 15 19.86 1.57 -4.84
N PRO A 16 18.85 1.61 -5.74
CA PRO A 16 18.42 0.42 -6.47
C PRO A 16 19.53 -0.04 -7.44
N ALA A 17 19.91 -1.31 -7.33
CA ALA A 17 21.00 -1.85 -8.15
C ALA A 17 20.57 -2.13 -9.60
N ASN A 18 19.29 -2.45 -9.84
CA ASN A 18 18.83 -3.02 -11.11
C ASN A 18 17.60 -2.31 -11.70
N ASP A 19 17.24 -1.13 -11.21
CA ASP A 19 16.11 -0.36 -11.75
C ASP A 19 16.56 1.02 -12.21
N PRO A 20 16.85 1.20 -13.51
CA PRO A 20 17.27 2.49 -14.06
C PRO A 20 16.17 3.55 -14.06
N THR A 21 14.93 3.17 -13.75
CA THR A 21 13.78 4.09 -13.68
C THR A 21 13.67 4.79 -12.33
N LEU A 22 14.42 4.35 -11.33
CA LEU A 22 14.40 4.86 -9.97
C LEU A 22 15.76 5.46 -9.59
N LEU A 23 15.74 6.69 -9.09
CA LEU A 23 16.91 7.32 -8.48
C LEU A 23 17.20 6.71 -7.09
N PHE A 24 16.15 6.55 -6.30
CA PHE A 24 16.18 5.91 -4.98
C PHE A 24 15.03 4.93 -4.83
N THR A 25 15.18 3.98 -3.91
CA THR A 25 14.05 3.18 -3.42
C THR A 25 13.07 4.11 -2.71
N ASN A 26 11.90 4.29 -3.29
CA ASN A 26 10.88 5.28 -2.87
C ASN A 26 9.59 4.66 -2.34
N ALA A 27 9.46 3.33 -2.40
CA ALA A 27 8.29 2.60 -1.92
C ALA A 27 8.66 1.19 -1.46
N GLY A 28 7.84 0.64 -0.57
CA GLY A 28 8.03 -0.69 0.00
C GLY A 28 8.01 -1.82 -1.02
N MET A 29 7.29 -1.63 -2.12
CA MET A 29 7.17 -2.65 -3.17
C MET A 29 8.35 -2.70 -4.15
N ASN A 30 9.25 -1.70 -4.15
CA ASN A 30 10.30 -1.62 -5.19
C ASN A 30 11.15 -2.90 -5.28
N GLN A 31 11.53 -3.48 -4.14
CA GLN A 31 12.31 -4.71 -4.12
C GLN A 31 11.56 -5.96 -4.62
N PHE A 32 10.25 -5.88 -4.77
CA PHE A 32 9.36 -6.95 -5.23
C PHE A 32 8.79 -6.71 -6.62
N LYS A 33 9.25 -5.66 -7.33
CA LYS A 33 8.75 -5.29 -8.65
C LYS A 33 8.76 -6.47 -9.62
N ASP A 34 9.88 -7.18 -9.70
CA ASP A 34 10.04 -8.31 -10.60
C ASP A 34 9.17 -9.52 -10.20
N CYS A 35 8.88 -9.68 -8.90
CA CYS A 35 7.92 -10.68 -8.44
C CYS A 35 6.51 -10.38 -8.95
N PHE A 36 6.07 -9.11 -8.88
CA PHE A 36 4.76 -8.68 -9.39
C PHE A 36 4.66 -8.76 -10.92
N LEU A 37 5.77 -8.57 -11.61
CA LEU A 37 5.85 -8.72 -13.07
C LEU A 37 5.99 -10.19 -13.52
N GLY A 38 6.15 -11.13 -12.58
CA GLY A 38 6.37 -12.55 -12.88
C GLY A 38 7.77 -12.88 -13.43
N LEU A 39 8.71 -11.92 -13.34
CA LEU A 39 10.08 -12.06 -13.82
C LEU A 39 10.99 -12.73 -12.78
N GLU A 40 10.61 -12.69 -11.51
CA GLU A 40 11.32 -13.30 -10.39
C GLU A 40 10.37 -14.18 -9.58
N LYS A 41 10.88 -15.34 -9.11
CA LYS A 41 10.20 -16.17 -8.12
C LYS A 41 11.03 -16.20 -6.85
N ARG A 42 10.37 -16.04 -5.71
CA ARG A 42 10.93 -16.22 -4.39
C ARG A 42 10.49 -17.58 -3.83
N ASP A 43 11.14 -18.04 -2.78
CA ASP A 43 10.80 -19.26 -2.03
C ASP A 43 9.61 -19.05 -1.07
N TYR A 44 9.01 -17.87 -1.11
CA TYR A 44 7.82 -17.48 -0.34
C TYR A 44 6.80 -16.77 -1.24
N VAL A 45 5.52 -16.87 -0.87
CA VAL A 45 4.40 -16.21 -1.56
C VAL A 45 3.79 -15.06 -0.76
N ARG A 46 4.22 -14.90 0.51
CA ARG A 46 3.85 -13.78 1.38
C ARG A 46 5.10 -13.13 1.94
N ALA A 47 5.17 -11.82 1.91
CA ALA A 47 6.27 -11.08 2.50
C ALA A 47 5.78 -9.94 3.39
N THR A 48 6.55 -9.59 4.41
CA THR A 48 6.41 -8.35 5.18
C THR A 48 7.76 -7.70 5.36
N THR A 49 7.81 -6.38 5.25
CA THR A 49 9.05 -5.62 5.38
C THR A 49 8.77 -4.22 5.92
N SER A 50 9.73 -3.65 6.64
CA SER A 50 9.82 -2.21 6.90
C SER A 50 10.91 -1.66 5.99
N GLN A 51 10.52 -1.21 4.79
CA GLN A 51 11.43 -0.76 3.74
C GLN A 51 11.83 0.68 3.96
N LYS A 52 13.12 0.94 4.04
CA LYS A 52 13.69 2.29 4.03
C LYS A 52 13.49 2.93 2.66
N CYS A 53 12.98 4.16 2.65
CA CYS A 53 12.61 4.90 1.45
C CYS A 53 13.18 6.31 1.46
N VAL A 54 13.51 6.82 0.26
CA VAL A 54 13.91 8.22 0.04
C VAL A 54 13.06 8.83 -1.06
N ARG A 55 12.44 9.99 -0.77
CA ARG A 55 11.69 10.80 -1.74
C ARG A 55 12.28 12.20 -1.82
N ALA A 56 13.49 12.28 -2.38
CA ALA A 56 14.29 13.49 -2.52
C ALA A 56 14.77 13.68 -3.96
N GLY A 57 13.84 13.60 -4.91
CA GLY A 57 14.11 13.72 -6.34
C GLY A 57 13.59 12.52 -7.14
N GLY A 58 13.60 12.63 -8.47
CA GLY A 58 13.08 11.61 -9.37
C GLY A 58 11.55 11.61 -9.44
N LYS A 59 10.96 10.46 -9.71
CA LYS A 59 9.51 10.29 -9.96
C LYS A 59 8.64 10.66 -8.75
N HIS A 60 9.11 10.37 -7.54
CA HIS A 60 8.46 10.78 -6.29
C HIS A 60 9.40 11.71 -5.52
N ASN A 61 9.06 12.99 -5.51
CA ASN A 61 9.83 14.03 -4.86
C ASN A 61 8.94 14.80 -3.89
N ASP A 62 9.23 14.68 -2.60
CA ASP A 62 8.50 15.36 -1.53
C ASP A 62 9.23 16.61 -1.02
N LEU A 63 10.35 17.02 -1.64
CA LEU A 63 11.20 18.11 -1.13
C LEU A 63 10.43 19.42 -0.94
N ASP A 64 9.48 19.73 -1.83
CA ASP A 64 8.66 20.95 -1.72
C ASP A 64 7.72 20.95 -0.52
N ASN A 65 7.45 19.78 0.07
CA ASN A 65 6.55 19.59 1.20
C ASN A 65 7.29 19.33 2.52
N VAL A 66 8.56 18.91 2.46
CA VAL A 66 9.37 18.62 3.66
C VAL A 66 9.66 19.91 4.41
N GLY A 67 9.36 19.91 5.70
CA GLY A 67 9.49 21.09 6.57
C GLY A 67 8.28 22.03 6.54
N TYR A 68 7.37 21.89 5.59
CA TYR A 68 6.14 22.68 5.48
C TYR A 68 4.90 21.91 5.90
N THR A 69 4.95 20.59 5.86
CA THR A 69 3.87 19.71 6.30
C THR A 69 4.37 18.78 7.41
N ALA A 70 3.46 18.34 8.26
CA ALA A 70 3.80 17.44 9.37
C ALA A 70 4.05 15.98 8.94
N ARG A 71 3.80 15.63 7.67
CA ARG A 71 3.75 14.25 7.20
C ARG A 71 4.74 13.88 6.11
N HIS A 72 5.39 14.87 5.48
CA HIS A 72 6.35 14.61 4.41
C HIS A 72 7.79 14.62 4.96
N HIS A 73 8.50 13.55 4.68
CA HIS A 73 9.90 13.36 5.06
C HIS A 73 10.70 12.92 3.83
N THR A 74 11.96 13.35 3.73
CA THR A 74 12.86 12.88 2.67
C THR A 74 13.21 11.42 2.83
N PHE A 75 13.42 10.99 4.09
CA PHE A 75 13.70 9.61 4.48
C PHE A 75 12.63 9.11 5.45
N PHE A 76 12.13 7.91 5.20
CA PHE A 76 11.12 7.25 6.05
C PHE A 76 11.13 5.74 5.82
N GLU A 77 10.36 5.01 6.61
CA GLU A 77 10.15 3.58 6.42
C GLU A 77 8.69 3.30 6.05
N MET A 78 8.49 2.38 5.10
CA MET A 78 7.16 1.83 4.78
C MET A 78 7.05 0.43 5.33
N LEU A 79 6.12 0.24 6.28
CA LEU A 79 5.69 -1.10 6.67
C LEU A 79 4.75 -1.63 5.59
N GLY A 80 5.13 -2.74 4.98
CA GLY A 80 4.34 -3.37 3.93
C GLY A 80 4.12 -4.85 4.17
N ASN A 81 3.00 -5.35 3.67
CA ASN A 81 2.72 -6.78 3.53
C ASN A 81 2.31 -7.05 2.08
N PHE A 82 2.81 -8.12 1.53
CA PHE A 82 2.73 -8.43 0.11
C PHE A 82 2.28 -9.87 -0.09
N SER A 83 1.41 -10.05 -1.11
CA SER A 83 0.97 -11.36 -1.59
C SER A 83 1.36 -11.54 -3.05
N PHE A 84 2.05 -12.61 -3.37
CA PHE A 84 2.47 -12.95 -4.72
C PHE A 84 1.57 -14.08 -5.27
N GLY A 85 0.30 -13.72 -5.53
CA GLY A 85 -0.71 -14.65 -6.06
C GLY A 85 -1.27 -15.65 -5.03
N ASP A 86 -1.19 -15.34 -3.73
CA ASP A 86 -1.67 -16.24 -2.68
C ASP A 86 -2.99 -15.73 -2.05
N TYR A 87 -3.04 -14.48 -1.59
CA TYR A 87 -4.28 -13.86 -1.13
C TYR A 87 -4.54 -12.54 -1.86
N PHE A 88 -5.75 -12.01 -1.73
CA PHE A 88 -6.13 -10.74 -2.35
C PHE A 88 -6.93 -9.86 -1.37
N LYS A 89 -7.94 -9.12 -1.82
CA LYS A 89 -8.63 -8.09 -1.05
C LYS A 89 -9.17 -8.58 0.29
N LYS A 90 -9.80 -9.75 0.31
CA LYS A 90 -10.50 -10.27 1.49
C LYS A 90 -9.54 -10.41 2.69
N GLU A 91 -8.46 -11.12 2.48
CA GLU A 91 -7.47 -11.35 3.53
C GLU A 91 -6.67 -10.08 3.82
N ALA A 92 -6.31 -9.29 2.79
CA ALA A 92 -5.59 -8.04 2.97
C ALA A 92 -6.37 -7.06 3.87
N ILE A 93 -7.68 -6.91 3.65
CA ILE A 93 -8.56 -6.07 4.45
C ILE A 93 -8.69 -6.62 5.87
N ALA A 94 -8.87 -7.93 6.01
CA ALA A 94 -8.93 -8.56 7.33
C ALA A 94 -7.62 -8.39 8.13
N PHE A 95 -6.46 -8.56 7.50
CA PHE A 95 -5.16 -8.33 8.13
C PHE A 95 -4.94 -6.87 8.52
N ALA A 96 -5.34 -5.93 7.65
CA ALA A 96 -5.23 -4.52 7.94
C ALA A 96 -6.11 -4.11 9.12
N TRP A 97 -7.37 -4.56 9.15
CA TRP A 97 -8.29 -4.30 10.25
C TRP A 97 -7.76 -4.88 11.56
N ASP A 98 -7.39 -6.15 11.57
CA ASP A 98 -6.84 -6.83 12.75
C ASP A 98 -5.61 -6.10 13.29
N PHE A 99 -4.68 -5.75 12.41
CA PHE A 99 -3.46 -5.04 12.78
C PHE A 99 -3.76 -3.66 13.40
N LEU A 100 -4.64 -2.87 12.80
CA LEU A 100 -4.91 -1.51 13.27
C LEU A 100 -5.77 -1.51 14.55
N VAL A 101 -6.83 -2.32 14.59
CA VAL A 101 -7.80 -2.30 15.68
C VAL A 101 -7.39 -3.21 16.82
N ASN A 102 -6.97 -4.45 16.52
CA ASN A 102 -6.70 -5.44 17.56
C ASN A 102 -5.26 -5.40 18.07
N GLU A 103 -4.28 -5.22 17.19
CA GLU A 103 -2.86 -5.20 17.60
C GLU A 103 -2.41 -3.81 18.04
N LEU A 104 -2.64 -2.77 17.22
CA LEU A 104 -2.24 -1.39 17.53
C LEU A 104 -3.24 -0.68 18.46
N LYS A 105 -4.43 -1.26 18.69
CA LYS A 105 -5.47 -0.67 19.55
C LYS A 105 -5.88 0.75 19.15
N LEU A 106 -5.86 1.04 17.86
CA LEU A 106 -6.35 2.32 17.37
C LEU A 106 -7.86 2.42 17.58
N ASP A 107 -8.32 3.62 17.89
CA ASP A 107 -9.75 3.90 18.02
C ASP A 107 -10.45 3.76 16.66
N GLU A 108 -11.22 2.70 16.49
CA GLU A 108 -11.95 2.44 15.26
C GLU A 108 -12.90 3.58 14.88
N SER A 109 -13.36 4.36 15.88
CA SER A 109 -14.21 5.52 15.63
C SER A 109 -13.52 6.65 14.88
N ARG A 110 -12.20 6.61 14.77
CA ARG A 110 -11.36 7.58 14.06
C ARG A 110 -10.82 7.04 12.74
N LEU A 111 -11.13 5.79 12.38
CA LEU A 111 -10.76 5.17 11.11
C LEU A 111 -11.77 5.54 10.02
N TRP A 112 -11.25 5.93 8.88
CA TRP A 112 -11.98 6.17 7.64
C TRP A 112 -11.35 5.36 6.52
N PHE A 113 -12.14 4.96 5.56
CA PHE A 113 -11.71 4.13 4.45
C PHE A 113 -12.11 4.79 3.14
N SER A 114 -11.31 4.61 2.12
CA SER A 114 -11.71 5.01 0.79
C SER A 114 -11.60 3.86 -0.20
N VAL A 115 -12.48 3.85 -1.19
CA VAL A 115 -12.53 2.85 -2.25
C VAL A 115 -12.71 3.55 -3.61
N PHE A 116 -12.33 2.88 -4.68
CA PHE A 116 -12.52 3.42 -6.01
C PHE A 116 -14.00 3.45 -6.40
N LYS A 117 -14.49 4.63 -6.78
CA LYS A 117 -15.90 4.85 -7.16
C LYS A 117 -16.23 4.50 -8.61
N GLY A 118 -15.22 4.08 -9.39
CA GLY A 118 -15.35 3.87 -10.81
C GLY A 118 -15.10 5.12 -11.65
N ASP A 119 -14.88 4.88 -12.93
CA ASP A 119 -14.83 5.86 -14.01
C ASP A 119 -15.34 5.23 -15.31
N ASP A 120 -15.15 5.92 -16.44
CA ASP A 120 -15.63 5.46 -17.76
C ASP A 120 -14.92 4.18 -18.27
N GLN A 121 -13.79 3.81 -17.67
CA GLN A 121 -12.96 2.68 -18.10
C GLN A 121 -13.03 1.50 -17.12
N VAL A 122 -13.16 1.78 -15.83
CA VAL A 122 -13.11 0.77 -14.76
C VAL A 122 -14.27 1.00 -13.81
N GLY A 123 -15.05 -0.06 -13.57
CA GLY A 123 -16.19 -0.03 -12.63
C GLY A 123 -15.77 0.27 -11.19
N PRO A 124 -16.74 0.58 -10.32
CA PRO A 124 -16.48 0.81 -8.90
C PRO A 124 -15.99 -0.46 -8.20
N ASP A 125 -15.17 -0.30 -7.17
CA ASP A 125 -14.72 -1.40 -6.32
C ASP A 125 -15.69 -1.67 -5.17
N ASP A 126 -16.90 -2.15 -5.54
CA ASP A 126 -17.95 -2.49 -4.57
C ASP A 126 -17.55 -3.69 -3.70
N GLU A 127 -16.69 -4.57 -4.22
CA GLU A 127 -16.14 -5.69 -3.45
C GLU A 127 -15.32 -5.18 -2.26
N ALA A 128 -14.40 -4.23 -2.46
CA ALA A 128 -13.62 -3.65 -1.37
C ALA A 128 -14.51 -2.96 -0.34
N ARG A 129 -15.57 -2.25 -0.78
CA ARG A 129 -16.55 -1.64 0.11
C ARG A 129 -17.22 -2.70 1.00
N ALA A 130 -17.77 -3.74 0.40
CA ALA A 130 -18.45 -4.82 1.13
C ALA A 130 -17.50 -5.55 2.09
N LEU A 131 -16.24 -5.72 1.71
CA LEU A 131 -15.23 -6.34 2.56
C LEU A 131 -14.89 -5.47 3.77
N TRP A 132 -14.76 -4.14 3.61
CA TRP A 132 -14.58 -3.23 4.75
C TRP A 132 -15.78 -3.26 5.71
N GLU A 133 -17.00 -3.27 5.20
CA GLU A 133 -18.21 -3.42 6.03
C GLU A 133 -18.21 -4.75 6.78
N SER A 134 -17.78 -5.83 6.13
CA SER A 134 -17.76 -7.17 6.72
C SER A 134 -16.79 -7.33 7.91
N VAL A 135 -15.72 -6.53 7.97
CA VAL A 135 -14.77 -6.53 9.09
C VAL A 135 -15.13 -5.56 10.21
N GLY A 136 -16.17 -4.72 10.03
CA GLY A 136 -16.70 -3.83 11.06
C GLY A 136 -16.60 -2.33 10.75
N ALA A 137 -16.07 -1.94 9.58
CA ALA A 137 -16.07 -0.54 9.17
C ALA A 137 -17.52 -0.05 8.95
N LYS A 138 -17.82 1.13 9.50
CA LYS A 138 -19.15 1.72 9.35
C LYS A 138 -19.37 2.25 7.93
N PRO A 139 -20.50 1.96 7.27
CA PRO A 139 -20.77 2.37 5.89
C PRO A 139 -20.55 3.86 5.62
N GLU A 140 -20.95 4.72 6.57
CA GLU A 140 -20.77 6.18 6.49
C GLU A 140 -19.31 6.65 6.53
N ARG A 141 -18.37 5.75 6.87
CA ARG A 141 -16.94 6.01 6.90
C ARG A 141 -16.19 5.40 5.73
N ILE A 142 -16.90 4.79 4.78
CA ILE A 142 -16.32 4.24 3.56
C ILE A 142 -16.68 5.16 2.40
N LEU A 143 -15.73 5.98 1.97
CA LEU A 143 -15.92 7.01 0.96
C LEU A 143 -15.46 6.52 -0.42
N GLY A 144 -16.18 6.94 -1.47
CA GLY A 144 -15.80 6.64 -2.85
C GLY A 144 -15.06 7.80 -3.49
N TYR A 145 -13.81 7.58 -3.95
CA TYR A 145 -13.03 8.58 -4.69
C TYR A 145 -12.64 8.09 -6.08
N GLY A 146 -12.21 9.02 -6.91
CA GLY A 146 -11.84 8.74 -8.30
C GLY A 146 -10.40 8.25 -8.45
N ARG A 147 -9.97 8.24 -9.71
CA ARG A 147 -8.65 7.74 -10.14
C ARG A 147 -7.48 8.43 -9.44
N LYS A 148 -7.60 9.70 -9.13
CA LYS A 148 -6.53 10.46 -8.47
C LYS A 148 -6.17 9.90 -7.09
N ASP A 149 -7.17 9.42 -6.35
CA ASP A 149 -7.01 9.03 -4.94
C ASP A 149 -7.04 7.51 -4.76
N ASN A 150 -7.93 6.81 -5.48
CA ASN A 150 -8.16 5.38 -5.30
C ASN A 150 -7.90 4.52 -6.56
N PHE A 151 -6.94 4.93 -7.39
CA PHE A 151 -6.42 4.09 -8.46
C PHE A 151 -4.90 4.17 -8.48
N TRP A 152 -4.27 3.09 -8.11
CA TRP A 152 -2.82 3.00 -8.08
C TRP A 152 -2.27 2.54 -9.42
N GLN A 153 -1.11 3.10 -9.81
CA GLN A 153 -0.36 2.60 -10.95
C GLN A 153 1.15 2.74 -10.69
N MET A 154 1.88 1.69 -11.04
CA MET A 154 3.33 1.63 -10.83
C MET A 154 4.06 2.70 -11.66
N GLY A 155 3.59 2.92 -12.89
CA GLY A 155 4.20 3.83 -13.85
C GLY A 155 3.39 3.89 -15.13
N ASP A 156 4.04 4.31 -16.21
CA ASP A 156 3.41 4.33 -17.54
C ASP A 156 3.10 2.92 -18.04
N THR A 157 3.86 1.94 -17.57
CA THR A 157 3.64 0.51 -17.78
C THR A 157 3.80 -0.23 -16.46
N GLY A 158 3.18 -1.42 -16.35
CA GLY A 158 3.24 -2.27 -15.16
C GLY A 158 1.91 -2.42 -14.44
N PRO A 159 1.92 -3.02 -13.26
CA PRO A 159 0.70 -3.23 -12.48
C PRO A 159 -0.02 -1.92 -12.18
N CYS A 160 -1.34 -1.95 -12.34
CA CYS A 160 -2.23 -0.85 -11.97
C CYS A 160 -3.61 -1.38 -11.61
N GLY A 161 -4.39 -0.61 -10.87
CA GLY A 161 -5.77 -0.96 -10.55
C GLY A 161 -6.37 -0.14 -9.43
N PRO A 162 -7.67 -0.35 -9.17
CA PRO A 162 -8.32 0.21 -7.99
C PRO A 162 -7.56 -0.11 -6.72
N CYS A 163 -7.50 0.85 -5.81
CA CYS A 163 -6.92 0.66 -4.49
C CYS A 163 -7.87 1.19 -3.41
N SER A 164 -7.68 0.69 -2.21
CA SER A 164 -8.36 1.17 -1.01
C SER A 164 -7.34 1.80 -0.07
N GLU A 165 -7.71 2.89 0.58
CA GLU A 165 -6.85 3.57 1.55
C GLU A 165 -7.49 3.60 2.93
N ILE A 166 -6.66 3.67 3.95
CA ILE A 166 -7.05 3.74 5.35
C ILE A 166 -6.53 5.07 5.90
N HIS A 167 -7.43 5.85 6.49
CA HIS A 167 -7.13 7.15 7.07
C HIS A 167 -7.46 7.13 8.55
N TYR A 168 -6.56 7.66 9.38
CA TYR A 168 -6.78 7.83 10.80
C TYR A 168 -6.87 9.33 11.13
N TYR A 169 -7.99 9.75 11.69
CA TYR A 169 -8.20 11.13 12.12
C TYR A 169 -7.48 11.38 13.45
N MET A 170 -6.46 12.22 13.43
CA MET A 170 -5.65 12.60 14.61
C MET A 170 -6.27 13.75 15.40
#